data_08e5f45a321ca25dca096a93617eb2a6
#
_entry.id   08e5f45a321ca25dca096a93617eb2a6
#
_cell.length_a   1.000
_cell.length_b   1.000
_cell.length_c   1.000
_cell.angle_alpha   90.00
_cell.angle_beta   90.00
_cell.angle_gamma   90.00
#
_symmetry.space_group_name_H-M   'P 1'
#
loop_
_entity.id
_entity.type
_entity.pdbx_description
1 polymer ?
#
loop_
_entity_poly.entity_id
_entity_poly.type
_entity_poly.pdbx_seq_one_letter_code
_entity_poly.pdbx_strand_id
1 'polypeptide(L)'
;MGVYLTVPLEIPAAEKQMRFEEVPGRAGALSIDQGGYLDVDATLEGFMQSGGNMGAVRAWMQGTGDLMLSTDTTRFYKARVVGEVETPRTARGLGTRNLTVPLRVSPFRYHVEASDGNDAEITTSPHTLTNPGTYKSAPRIKVEGTGDVVLTIGTQIVEIEGLEDGTIIDSELGDCFNLTESALLNGKVTLMDDDFPTLAPGANIISWTGTVTKITITPRWRDL
;
A
#
# COMPACT_ATOMS: atom_id res chain seq x y z
N MET A 1 -12.41 -16.67 -18.46
CA MET A 1 -12.07 -17.66 -17.41
C MET A 1 -13.29 -17.79 -16.52
N GLY A 2 -13.90 -18.97 -16.41
CA GLY A 2 -15.20 -19.12 -15.68
C GLY A 2 -14.96 -19.57 -14.24
N VAL A 3 -14.50 -18.66 -13.39
CA VAL A 3 -14.47 -18.82 -11.94
C VAL A 3 -15.65 -18.05 -11.35
N TYR A 4 -16.43 -18.70 -10.51
CA TYR A 4 -17.61 -18.13 -9.85
C TYR A 4 -17.44 -18.25 -8.35
N LEU A 5 -17.70 -17.17 -7.62
CA LEU A 5 -17.69 -17.22 -6.15
C LEU A 5 -18.95 -17.91 -5.64
N THR A 6 -18.79 -18.74 -4.63
CA THR A 6 -19.90 -19.42 -3.94
C THR A 6 -20.42 -18.62 -2.76
N VAL A 7 -19.50 -17.84 -2.14
CA VAL A 7 -19.79 -17.00 -0.98
C VAL A 7 -19.16 -15.63 -1.25
N PRO A 8 -19.79 -14.51 -0.85
CA PRO A 8 -19.13 -13.22 -0.87
C PRO A 8 -17.82 -13.27 -0.09
N LEU A 9 -16.75 -12.70 -0.65
CA LEU A 9 -15.49 -12.60 0.07
C LEU A 9 -15.64 -11.57 1.19
N GLU A 10 -15.49 -12.01 2.43
CA GLU A 10 -15.45 -11.17 3.61
C GLU A 10 -14.01 -10.93 4.01
N ILE A 11 -13.64 -9.66 4.20
CA ILE A 11 -12.34 -9.27 4.71
C ILE A 11 -12.56 -8.72 6.11
N PRO A 12 -12.08 -9.40 7.17
CA PRO A 12 -12.22 -8.92 8.54
C PRO A 12 -11.53 -7.56 8.74
N ALA A 13 -11.94 -6.84 9.78
CA ALA A 13 -11.24 -5.62 10.19
C ALA A 13 -9.83 -5.94 10.67
N ALA A 14 -8.87 -5.09 10.29
CA ALA A 14 -7.49 -5.27 10.70
C ALA A 14 -7.30 -5.00 12.20
N GLU A 15 -6.50 -5.83 12.83
CA GLU A 15 -6.13 -5.68 14.23
C GLU A 15 -4.90 -4.79 14.39
N LYS A 16 -4.92 -3.95 15.43
CA LYS A 16 -3.71 -3.20 15.82
C LYS A 16 -2.61 -4.14 16.27
N GLN A 17 -1.39 -3.83 15.88
CA GLN A 17 -0.22 -4.55 16.33
C GLN A 17 0.10 -4.15 17.77
N MET A 18 -0.31 -4.99 18.74
CA MET A 18 -0.13 -4.77 20.17
C MET A 18 0.84 -5.79 20.75
N ARG A 19 1.76 -5.34 21.60
CA ARG A 19 2.61 -6.20 22.40
C ARG A 19 2.10 -6.21 23.84
N PHE A 20 1.97 -7.40 24.42
CA PHE A 20 1.54 -7.55 25.81
C PHE A 20 2.73 -8.07 26.65
N GLU A 21 3.07 -7.36 27.72
CA GLU A 21 4.13 -7.74 28.64
C GLU A 21 3.57 -7.97 30.04
N GLU A 22 3.89 -9.12 30.63
CA GLU A 22 3.58 -9.39 32.03
C GLU A 22 4.65 -8.76 32.93
N VAL A 23 4.20 -7.91 33.86
CA VAL A 23 5.08 -7.25 34.83
C VAL A 23 4.85 -7.91 36.19
N PRO A 24 5.88 -8.50 36.83
CA PRO A 24 5.76 -9.10 38.14
C PRO A 24 5.19 -8.12 39.18
N GLY A 25 4.16 -8.56 39.92
CA GLY A 25 3.50 -7.74 40.94
C GLY A 25 2.41 -6.78 40.42
N ARG A 26 2.14 -6.76 39.12
CA ARG A 26 1.03 -6.00 38.51
C ARG A 26 -0.12 -6.95 38.15
N ALA A 27 -1.35 -6.51 38.42
CA ALA A 27 -2.54 -7.19 37.90
C ALA A 27 -2.76 -6.82 36.42
N GLY A 28 -2.78 -7.81 35.52
CA GLY A 28 -2.93 -7.66 34.08
C GLY A 28 -1.63 -7.31 33.36
N ALA A 29 -1.60 -7.57 32.06
CA ALA A 29 -0.46 -7.27 31.19
C ALA A 29 -0.39 -5.78 30.82
N LEU A 30 0.82 -5.29 30.57
CA LEU A 30 1.06 -3.97 29.96
C LEU A 30 0.83 -4.12 28.46
N SER A 31 -0.07 -3.32 27.88
CA SER A 31 -0.30 -3.25 26.43
C SER A 31 0.53 -2.12 25.83
N ILE A 32 1.37 -2.46 24.86
CA ILE A 32 2.23 -1.52 24.13
C ILE A 32 1.77 -1.49 22.68
N ASP A 33 1.34 -0.31 22.22
CA ASP A 33 0.99 -0.09 20.81
C ASP A 33 2.29 -0.02 19.99
N GLN A 34 2.44 -0.90 18.99
CA GLN A 34 3.59 -0.92 18.09
C GLN A 34 3.40 -0.01 16.85
N GLY A 35 2.28 0.71 16.76
CA GLY A 35 2.03 1.73 15.75
C GLY A 35 1.58 1.20 14.38
N GLY A 36 1.38 -0.10 14.23
CA GLY A 36 0.98 -0.75 12.98
C GLY A 36 -0.35 -1.51 13.09
N TYR A 37 -0.75 -2.08 11.96
CA TYR A 37 -1.87 -3.02 11.85
C TYR A 37 -1.36 -4.32 11.23
N LEU A 38 -1.97 -5.43 11.60
CA LEU A 38 -1.63 -6.75 11.08
C LEU A 38 -2.36 -7.00 9.77
N ASP A 39 -1.70 -7.73 8.87
CA ASP A 39 -2.36 -8.30 7.70
C ASP A 39 -3.51 -9.20 8.13
N VAL A 40 -4.53 -9.29 7.30
CA VAL A 40 -5.74 -10.05 7.55
C VAL A 40 -5.74 -11.30 6.69
N ASP A 41 -6.07 -12.45 7.29
CA ASP A 41 -6.26 -13.69 6.54
C ASP A 41 -7.72 -13.76 6.04
N ALA A 42 -7.88 -14.00 4.74
CA ALA A 42 -9.17 -14.20 4.09
C ALA A 42 -9.12 -15.43 3.19
N THR A 43 -10.28 -16.03 2.90
CA THR A 43 -10.37 -17.19 2.02
C THR A 43 -11.38 -16.92 0.92
N LEU A 44 -10.95 -17.02 -0.33
CA LEU A 44 -11.81 -16.94 -1.48
C LEU A 44 -12.32 -18.35 -1.81
N GLU A 45 -13.63 -18.54 -1.74
CA GLU A 45 -14.28 -19.79 -2.08
C GLU A 45 -15.13 -19.65 -3.35
N GLY A 46 -14.96 -20.60 -4.26
CA GLY A 46 -15.65 -20.56 -5.53
C GLY A 46 -15.68 -21.91 -6.23
N PHE A 47 -16.14 -21.90 -7.46
CA PHE A 47 -16.09 -23.07 -8.33
C PHE A 47 -15.74 -22.69 -9.77
N MET A 48 -15.19 -23.66 -10.46
CA MET A 48 -14.92 -23.59 -11.91
C MET A 48 -15.85 -24.53 -12.65
N GLN A 49 -16.38 -24.07 -13.80
CA GLN A 49 -17.12 -24.92 -14.71
C GLN A 49 -16.20 -25.86 -15.50
N SER A 50 -16.79 -26.94 -15.98
CA SER A 50 -16.16 -27.89 -16.90
C SER A 50 -15.57 -27.19 -18.13
N GLY A 51 -14.36 -27.59 -18.51
CA GLY A 51 -13.66 -27.02 -19.67
C GLY A 51 -12.76 -25.82 -19.35
N GLY A 52 -12.74 -25.32 -18.11
CA GLY A 52 -11.82 -24.26 -17.70
C GLY A 52 -10.35 -24.73 -17.68
N ASN A 53 -9.44 -23.85 -18.09
CA ASN A 53 -8.01 -24.12 -18.05
C ASN A 53 -7.48 -23.97 -16.60
N MET A 54 -7.33 -25.09 -15.91
CA MET A 54 -6.81 -25.15 -14.53
C MET A 54 -5.39 -24.58 -14.39
N GLY A 55 -4.55 -24.79 -15.40
CA GLY A 55 -3.21 -24.25 -15.39
C GLY A 55 -3.21 -22.72 -15.39
N ALA A 56 -4.07 -22.12 -16.20
CA ALA A 56 -4.23 -20.67 -16.26
C ALA A 56 -4.81 -20.09 -14.96
N VAL A 57 -5.76 -20.78 -14.32
CA VAL A 57 -6.31 -20.34 -13.02
C VAL A 57 -5.26 -20.41 -11.93
N ARG A 58 -4.51 -21.50 -11.85
CA ARG A 58 -3.41 -21.64 -10.89
C ARG A 58 -2.31 -20.61 -11.13
N ALA A 59 -1.96 -20.33 -12.38
CA ALA A 59 -0.97 -19.31 -12.71
C ALA A 59 -1.47 -17.91 -12.35
N TRP A 60 -2.76 -17.61 -12.58
CA TRP A 60 -3.36 -16.33 -12.23
C TRP A 60 -3.46 -16.14 -10.71
N MET A 61 -3.69 -17.20 -9.95
CA MET A 61 -3.81 -17.19 -8.48
C MET A 61 -2.46 -17.42 -7.79
N GLN A 62 -1.37 -16.96 -8.37
CA GLN A 62 -0.05 -16.99 -7.72
C GLN A 62 0.50 -15.58 -7.54
N GLY A 63 1.08 -15.33 -6.36
CA GLY A 63 1.78 -14.08 -6.09
C GLY A 63 0.93 -13.00 -5.41
N THR A 64 1.22 -11.76 -5.75
CA THR A 64 0.57 -10.55 -5.21
C THR A 64 -0.25 -9.86 -6.27
N GLY A 65 -1.29 -9.15 -5.86
CA GLY A 65 -2.11 -8.35 -6.75
C GLY A 65 -3.12 -7.48 -5.99
N ASP A 66 -3.81 -6.65 -6.76
CA ASP A 66 -4.85 -5.79 -6.23
C ASP A 66 -6.19 -6.54 -6.25
N LEU A 67 -6.84 -6.58 -5.10
CA LEU A 67 -8.13 -7.20 -4.91
C LEU A 67 -9.22 -6.13 -4.84
N MET A 68 -9.96 -5.99 -5.92
CA MET A 68 -11.11 -5.08 -6.01
C MET A 68 -12.39 -5.86 -5.82
N LEU A 69 -13.25 -5.41 -4.92
CA LEU A 69 -14.56 -6.00 -4.69
C LEU A 69 -15.60 -5.34 -5.59
N SER A 70 -16.50 -6.14 -6.17
CA SER A 70 -17.57 -5.62 -7.05
C SER A 70 -18.56 -4.69 -6.33
N THR A 71 -18.60 -4.72 -5.02
CA THR A 71 -19.41 -3.85 -4.15
C THR A 71 -18.84 -2.45 -3.99
N ASP A 72 -17.50 -2.31 -4.17
CA ASP A 72 -16.80 -1.02 -4.13
C ASP A 72 -15.64 -1.04 -5.12
N THR A 73 -15.85 -0.48 -6.30
CA THR A 73 -14.85 -0.41 -7.37
C THR A 73 -13.95 0.83 -7.27
N THR A 74 -14.15 1.67 -6.27
CA THR A 74 -13.32 2.86 -6.01
C THR A 74 -12.17 2.57 -5.07
N ARG A 75 -12.15 1.36 -4.49
CA ARG A 75 -11.16 0.90 -3.53
C ARG A 75 -10.63 -0.48 -3.90
N PHE A 76 -9.38 -0.74 -3.52
CA PHE A 76 -8.78 -2.07 -3.65
C PHE A 76 -7.95 -2.40 -2.40
N TYR A 77 -7.73 -3.68 -2.18
CA TYR A 77 -6.80 -4.19 -1.19
C TYR A 77 -5.57 -4.76 -1.89
N LYS A 78 -4.40 -4.58 -1.32
CA LYS A 78 -3.21 -5.35 -1.71
C LYS A 78 -3.32 -6.74 -1.11
N ALA A 79 -3.38 -7.77 -1.94
CA ALA A 79 -3.56 -9.15 -1.50
C ALA A 79 -2.45 -10.05 -2.04
N ARG A 80 -2.15 -11.09 -1.27
CA ARG A 80 -1.19 -12.13 -1.63
C ARG A 80 -1.82 -13.49 -1.42
N VAL A 81 -1.66 -14.38 -2.39
CA VAL A 81 -2.03 -15.80 -2.21
C VAL A 81 -0.98 -16.44 -1.29
N VAL A 82 -1.44 -17.07 -0.21
CA VAL A 82 -0.59 -17.74 0.77
C VAL A 82 -1.00 -19.20 0.91
N GLY A 83 -0.04 -20.11 0.74
CA GLY A 83 -0.33 -21.54 0.84
C GLY A 83 -0.83 -22.15 -0.49
N GLU A 84 -1.49 -23.29 -0.37
CA GLU A 84 -1.91 -24.11 -1.51
C GLU A 84 -3.30 -23.73 -2.01
N VAL A 85 -3.43 -23.51 -3.32
CA VAL A 85 -4.73 -23.31 -3.97
C VAL A 85 -5.37 -24.67 -4.21
N GLU A 86 -6.40 -24.95 -3.46
CA GLU A 86 -7.12 -26.23 -3.57
C GLU A 86 -8.15 -26.22 -4.69
N THR A 87 -8.17 -27.30 -5.48
CA THR A 87 -9.09 -27.43 -6.61
C THR A 87 -9.69 -28.85 -6.68
N PRO A 88 -10.37 -29.33 -5.62
CA PRO A 88 -10.96 -30.65 -5.63
C PRO A 88 -12.10 -30.80 -6.63
N ARG A 89 -12.30 -31.99 -7.17
CA ARG A 89 -13.46 -32.29 -8.01
C ARG A 89 -14.72 -32.40 -7.16
N THR A 90 -15.79 -31.70 -7.54
CA THR A 90 -17.06 -31.70 -6.78
C THR A 90 -17.80 -33.02 -6.86
N ALA A 91 -17.87 -33.64 -8.03
CA ALA A 91 -18.48 -34.94 -8.23
C ALA A 91 -18.01 -35.62 -9.53
N ARG A 92 -18.13 -36.96 -9.59
CA ARG A 92 -17.85 -37.68 -10.83
C ARG A 92 -18.85 -37.27 -11.90
N GLY A 93 -18.39 -36.82 -13.06
CA GLY A 93 -19.19 -36.57 -14.27
C GLY A 93 -19.65 -35.14 -14.48
N LEU A 94 -19.65 -34.25 -13.48
CA LEU A 94 -20.11 -32.86 -13.65
C LEU A 94 -19.01 -31.91 -14.17
N GLY A 95 -17.75 -32.33 -14.16
CA GLY A 95 -16.63 -31.53 -14.66
C GLY A 95 -16.38 -30.22 -13.89
N THR A 96 -17.13 -29.97 -12.82
CA THR A 96 -16.94 -28.81 -11.93
C THR A 96 -15.88 -29.10 -10.88
N ARG A 97 -15.17 -28.06 -10.48
CA ARG A 97 -14.18 -28.11 -9.39
C ARG A 97 -14.46 -27.00 -8.41
N ASN A 98 -14.40 -27.31 -7.14
CA ASN A 98 -14.34 -26.29 -6.11
C ASN A 98 -12.98 -25.61 -6.17
N LEU A 99 -12.95 -24.38 -5.71
CA LEU A 99 -11.76 -23.55 -5.64
C LEU A 99 -11.70 -22.93 -4.25
N THR A 100 -10.61 -23.14 -3.55
CA THR A 100 -10.32 -22.50 -2.27
C THR A 100 -8.95 -21.82 -2.38
N VAL A 101 -8.91 -20.51 -2.17
CA VAL A 101 -7.69 -19.70 -2.29
C VAL A 101 -7.47 -18.96 -0.98
N PRO A 102 -6.47 -19.35 -0.19
CA PRO A 102 -6.09 -18.60 1.00
C PRO A 102 -5.37 -17.31 0.59
N LEU A 103 -5.83 -16.20 1.14
CA LEU A 103 -5.32 -14.87 0.89
C LEU A 103 -4.80 -14.25 2.19
N ARG A 104 -3.68 -13.56 2.09
CA ARG A 104 -3.25 -12.56 3.07
C ARG A 104 -3.48 -11.19 2.47
N VAL A 105 -4.24 -10.36 3.16
CA VAL A 105 -4.73 -9.08 2.69
C VAL A 105 -4.11 -7.98 3.55
N SER A 106 -3.58 -6.93 2.92
CA SER A 106 -3.09 -5.75 3.63
C SER A 106 -4.21 -5.10 4.46
N PRO A 107 -3.91 -4.51 5.62
CA PRO A 107 -4.91 -3.94 6.52
C PRO A 107 -5.66 -2.75 5.94
N PHE A 108 -5.17 -2.16 4.85
CA PHE A 108 -5.70 -0.92 4.29
C PHE A 108 -6.42 -1.14 2.96
N ARG A 109 -7.47 -0.34 2.75
CA ARG A 109 -8.13 -0.16 1.44
C ARG A 109 -7.54 1.05 0.75
N TYR A 110 -6.92 0.86 -0.40
CA TYR A 110 -6.33 1.92 -1.19
C TYR A 110 -7.33 2.52 -2.16
N HIS A 111 -7.29 3.83 -2.33
CA HIS A 111 -8.12 4.54 -3.31
C HIS A 111 -7.55 4.35 -4.72
N VAL A 112 -8.38 3.92 -5.67
CA VAL A 112 -7.99 3.74 -7.07
C VAL A 112 -7.50 5.06 -7.68
N GLU A 113 -8.14 6.17 -7.34
CA GLU A 113 -7.81 7.51 -7.81
C GLU A 113 -6.48 8.07 -7.30
N ALA A 114 -5.83 7.38 -6.36
CA ALA A 114 -4.58 7.80 -5.73
C ALA A 114 -3.48 6.76 -5.88
N SER A 115 -3.69 5.77 -6.76
CA SER A 115 -2.71 4.76 -7.14
C SER A 115 -1.79 5.24 -8.25
N ASP A 116 -0.80 4.44 -8.59
CA ASP A 116 0.16 4.71 -9.66
C ASP A 116 -0.56 5.10 -10.97
N GLY A 117 -0.14 6.21 -11.56
CA GLY A 117 -0.76 6.81 -12.75
C GLY A 117 -1.80 7.90 -12.47
N ASN A 118 -2.13 8.16 -11.20
CA ASN A 118 -3.01 9.26 -10.78
C ASN A 118 -2.24 10.25 -9.88
N ASP A 119 -1.19 10.80 -10.42
CA ASP A 119 -0.24 11.64 -9.70
C ASP A 119 -0.73 13.09 -9.58
N ALA A 120 -0.47 13.71 -8.44
CA ALA A 120 -0.65 15.14 -8.25
C ALA A 120 0.63 15.89 -8.65
N GLU A 121 0.55 16.76 -9.66
CA GLU A 121 1.66 17.63 -10.07
C GLU A 121 1.59 18.98 -9.35
N ILE A 122 2.70 19.39 -8.73
CA ILE A 122 2.82 20.61 -7.94
C ILE A 122 3.99 21.44 -8.46
N THR A 123 3.71 22.66 -8.87
CA THR A 123 4.70 23.61 -9.39
C THR A 123 4.81 24.91 -8.58
N THR A 124 3.97 25.06 -7.56
CA THR A 124 3.93 26.26 -6.70
C THR A 124 4.08 25.89 -5.24
N SER A 125 4.90 26.64 -4.51
CA SER A 125 5.12 26.51 -3.07
C SER A 125 4.61 27.77 -2.35
N PRO A 126 3.85 27.68 -1.26
CA PRO A 126 3.28 26.44 -0.69
C PRO A 126 2.09 25.91 -1.50
N HIS A 127 1.84 24.59 -1.38
CA HIS A 127 0.67 23.91 -1.97
C HIS A 127 -0.05 23.08 -0.91
N THR A 128 -1.38 22.98 -0.99
CA THR A 128 -2.16 22.16 -0.08
C THR A 128 -2.71 20.95 -0.81
N LEU A 129 -2.32 19.75 -0.36
CA LEU A 129 -2.81 18.47 -0.84
C LEU A 129 -3.71 17.84 0.21
N THR A 130 -4.96 17.53 -0.15
CA THR A 130 -5.94 16.98 0.80
C THR A 130 -6.01 15.45 0.68
N ASN A 131 -5.72 14.74 1.77
CA ASN A 131 -5.93 13.30 1.89
C ASN A 131 -7.38 13.03 2.28
N PRO A 132 -8.20 12.44 1.40
CA PRO A 132 -9.59 12.08 1.70
C PRO A 132 -9.73 10.78 2.49
N GLY A 133 -8.64 10.01 2.65
CA GLY A 133 -8.63 8.76 3.37
C GLY A 133 -8.75 8.92 4.89
N THR A 134 -9.06 7.82 5.56
CA THR A 134 -9.21 7.80 7.03
C THR A 134 -7.91 7.53 7.76
N TYR A 135 -6.86 7.14 7.03
CA TYR A 135 -5.54 6.83 7.60
C TYR A 135 -4.42 7.58 6.86
N LYS A 136 -3.29 7.79 7.57
CA LYS A 136 -2.09 8.39 6.97
C LYS A 136 -1.60 7.53 5.80
N SER A 137 -1.27 8.13 4.68
CA SER A 137 -0.71 7.42 3.52
C SER A 137 0.81 7.54 3.46
N ALA A 138 1.45 6.61 2.75
CA ALA A 138 2.88 6.59 2.48
C ALA A 138 3.10 6.94 1.00
N PRO A 139 3.24 8.23 0.66
CA PRO A 139 3.31 8.69 -0.71
C PRO A 139 4.61 8.28 -1.41
N ARG A 140 4.57 8.26 -2.73
CA ARG A 140 5.76 8.32 -3.55
C ARG A 140 5.90 9.75 -4.08
N ILE A 141 7.03 10.38 -3.77
CA ILE A 141 7.29 11.78 -4.06
C ILE A 141 8.47 11.88 -5.01
N LYS A 142 8.24 12.39 -6.20
CA LYS A 142 9.28 12.70 -7.18
C LYS A 142 9.55 14.19 -7.12
N VAL A 143 10.78 14.58 -6.81
CA VAL A 143 11.25 15.97 -6.80
C VAL A 143 12.17 16.18 -7.98
N GLU A 144 11.84 17.08 -8.87
CA GLU A 144 12.64 17.48 -10.04
C GLU A 144 13.23 18.89 -9.80
N GLY A 145 14.54 19.02 -9.92
CA GLY A 145 15.23 20.27 -9.63
C GLY A 145 16.75 20.11 -9.56
N THR A 146 17.45 21.11 -9.03
CA THR A 146 18.91 21.10 -8.92
C THR A 146 19.40 21.74 -7.64
N GLY A 147 20.56 21.28 -7.16
CA GLY A 147 21.22 21.80 -5.94
C GLY A 147 20.60 21.24 -4.67
N ASP A 148 20.75 21.94 -3.56
CA ASP A 148 20.21 21.52 -2.29
C ASP A 148 18.76 21.96 -2.16
N VAL A 149 17.90 21.02 -1.74
CA VAL A 149 16.45 21.23 -1.59
C VAL A 149 16.02 20.80 -0.20
N VAL A 150 15.22 21.63 0.46
CA VAL A 150 14.54 21.26 1.70
C VAL A 150 13.04 21.19 1.39
N LEU A 151 12.49 19.99 1.47
CA LEU A 151 11.06 19.72 1.30
C LEU A 151 10.40 19.63 2.67
N THR A 152 9.29 20.35 2.86
CA THR A 152 8.50 20.32 4.09
C THR A 152 7.09 19.84 3.79
N ILE A 153 6.62 18.81 4.52
CA ILE A 153 5.27 18.27 4.42
C ILE A 153 4.63 18.32 5.80
N GLY A 154 3.77 19.31 6.03
CA GLY A 154 3.26 19.61 7.36
C GLY A 154 4.39 20.01 8.30
N THR A 155 4.73 19.12 9.25
CA THR A 155 5.87 19.29 10.18
C THR A 155 7.09 18.46 9.81
N GLN A 156 6.98 17.56 8.83
CA GLN A 156 8.04 16.64 8.42
C GLN A 156 8.99 17.35 7.46
N ILE A 157 10.29 17.24 7.70
CA ILE A 157 11.33 17.91 6.91
C ILE A 157 12.23 16.86 6.27
N VAL A 158 12.43 16.99 4.97
CA VAL A 158 13.31 16.15 4.16
C VAL A 158 14.34 17.05 3.48
N GLU A 159 15.61 16.85 3.78
CA GLU A 159 16.72 17.54 3.16
C GLU A 159 17.33 16.67 2.05
N ILE A 160 17.51 17.23 0.88
CA ILE A 160 18.05 16.56 -0.31
C ILE A 160 19.31 17.33 -0.73
N GLU A 161 20.46 16.67 -0.69
CA GLU A 161 21.75 17.27 -1.02
C GLU A 161 22.16 17.00 -2.47
N GLY A 162 22.62 18.03 -3.15
CA GLY A 162 23.24 17.94 -4.46
C GLY A 162 22.37 17.28 -5.51
N LEU A 163 21.11 17.70 -5.61
CA LEU A 163 20.17 17.23 -6.63
C LEU A 163 20.69 17.63 -8.02
N GLU A 164 20.86 16.65 -8.91
CA GLU A 164 21.33 16.90 -10.29
C GLU A 164 20.15 17.12 -11.26
N ASP A 165 19.25 16.14 -11.32
CA ASP A 165 18.02 16.19 -12.14
C ASP A 165 16.77 15.99 -11.30
N GLY A 166 16.85 15.14 -10.27
CA GLY A 166 15.75 14.82 -9.37
C GLY A 166 15.97 13.57 -8.55
N THR A 167 15.07 13.36 -7.60
CA THR A 167 15.04 12.17 -6.74
C THR A 167 13.60 11.70 -6.56
N ILE A 168 13.46 10.41 -6.30
CA ILE A 168 12.20 9.78 -5.91
C ILE A 168 12.35 9.33 -4.46
N ILE A 169 11.45 9.75 -3.60
CA ILE A 169 11.33 9.33 -2.21
C ILE A 169 10.11 8.43 -2.13
N ASP A 170 10.28 7.13 -1.93
CA ASP A 170 9.17 6.19 -1.80
C ASP A 170 8.99 5.82 -0.32
N SER A 171 7.97 6.41 0.30
CA SER A 171 7.70 6.22 1.73
C SER A 171 7.15 4.83 2.06
N GLU A 172 6.58 4.11 1.08
CA GLU A 172 6.10 2.74 1.31
C GLU A 172 7.25 1.73 1.26
N LEU A 173 8.23 1.95 0.39
CA LEU A 173 9.43 1.12 0.29
C LEU A 173 10.48 1.48 1.36
N GLY A 174 10.48 2.74 1.84
CA GLY A 174 11.50 3.24 2.74
C GLY A 174 12.84 3.47 2.05
N ASP A 175 12.82 3.87 0.77
CA ASP A 175 14.01 4.07 -0.05
C ASP A 175 13.90 5.33 -0.92
N CYS A 176 15.06 5.88 -1.28
CA CYS A 176 15.18 7.00 -2.21
C CYS A 176 15.95 6.56 -3.47
N PHE A 177 15.47 6.99 -4.62
CA PHE A 177 16.00 6.58 -5.92
C PHE A 177 16.32 7.79 -6.82
N ASN A 178 17.15 7.58 -7.82
CA ASN A 178 17.23 8.51 -8.94
C ASN A 178 15.96 8.39 -9.82
N LEU A 179 15.76 9.33 -10.76
CA LEU A 179 14.55 9.38 -11.61
C LEU A 179 14.32 8.15 -12.48
N THR A 180 15.36 7.37 -12.75
CA THR A 180 15.29 6.14 -13.55
C THR A 180 15.17 4.87 -12.69
N GLU A 181 15.14 5.02 -11.36
CA GLU A 181 15.09 3.92 -10.39
C GLU A 181 16.24 2.90 -10.51
N SER A 182 17.33 3.32 -11.15
CA SER A 182 18.51 2.47 -11.39
C SER A 182 19.55 2.53 -10.26
N ALA A 183 19.45 3.53 -9.37
CA ALA A 183 20.38 3.75 -8.26
C ALA A 183 19.67 4.29 -7.02
N LEU A 184 20.11 3.81 -5.85
CA LEU A 184 19.67 4.32 -4.55
C LEU A 184 20.37 5.65 -4.24
N LEU A 185 19.60 6.60 -3.70
CA LEU A 185 20.06 7.93 -3.28
C LEU A 185 19.87 8.18 -1.78
N ASN A 186 19.71 7.15 -0.96
CA ASN A 186 19.50 7.29 0.49
C ASN A 186 20.58 8.12 1.18
N GLY A 187 21.81 8.05 0.70
CA GLY A 187 22.91 8.85 1.26
C GLY A 187 22.88 10.35 0.91
N LYS A 188 21.99 10.79 0.03
CA LYS A 188 21.76 12.20 -0.35
C LYS A 188 20.48 12.77 0.28
N VAL A 189 19.72 11.96 0.99
CA VAL A 189 18.44 12.35 1.60
C VAL A 189 18.52 12.18 3.10
N THR A 190 18.28 13.26 3.83
CA THR A 190 18.22 13.26 5.30
C THR A 190 16.78 13.49 5.74
N LEU A 191 16.27 12.57 6.57
CA LEU A 191 14.94 12.65 7.18
C LEU A 191 15.12 13.18 8.60
N MET A 192 14.59 14.37 8.91
CA MET A 192 14.84 15.02 10.21
C MET A 192 14.19 14.30 11.39
N ASP A 193 13.11 13.54 11.14
CA ASP A 193 12.40 12.76 12.16
C ASP A 193 12.74 11.25 12.11
N ASP A 194 13.79 10.85 11.36
CA ASP A 194 14.17 9.45 11.06
C ASP A 194 13.07 8.60 10.38
N ASP A 195 11.93 9.21 10.05
CA ASP A 195 10.79 8.56 9.41
C ASP A 195 10.53 9.12 8.01
N PHE A 196 10.18 8.26 7.06
CA PHE A 196 9.75 8.67 5.73
C PHE A 196 8.47 9.52 5.77
N PRO A 197 8.34 10.53 4.88
CA PRO A 197 7.21 11.44 4.90
C PRO A 197 5.88 10.74 4.69
N THR A 198 4.87 11.15 5.43
CA THR A 198 3.51 10.65 5.34
C THR A 198 2.53 11.79 5.10
N LEU A 199 1.38 11.49 4.48
CA LEU A 199 0.29 12.44 4.31
C LEU A 199 -0.84 12.08 5.28
N ALA A 200 -1.04 12.91 6.31
CA ALA A 200 -2.10 12.74 7.30
C ALA A 200 -3.49 12.91 6.68
N PRO A 201 -4.56 12.30 7.22
CA PRO A 201 -5.93 12.62 6.83
C PRO A 201 -6.21 14.12 6.88
N GLY A 202 -6.89 14.65 5.86
CA GLY A 202 -7.17 16.07 5.72
C GLY A 202 -6.07 16.85 4.98
N ALA A 203 -5.91 18.14 5.30
CA ALA A 203 -5.02 19.04 4.57
C ALA A 203 -3.54 18.85 4.95
N ASN A 204 -2.69 18.66 3.94
CA ASN A 204 -1.23 18.59 4.07
C ASN A 204 -0.62 19.77 3.30
N ILE A 205 0.10 20.63 3.98
CA ILE A 205 0.82 21.74 3.35
C ILE A 205 2.18 21.26 2.92
N ILE A 206 2.47 21.40 1.61
CA ILE A 206 3.72 21.03 0.99
C ILE A 206 4.43 22.31 0.59
N SER A 207 5.65 22.49 1.05
CA SER A 207 6.49 23.63 0.70
C SER A 207 7.94 23.19 0.55
N TRP A 208 8.72 24.02 -0.16
CA TRP A 208 10.13 23.74 -0.37
C TRP A 208 10.94 25.02 -0.45
N THR A 209 12.23 24.87 -0.20
CA THR A 209 13.27 25.85 -0.52
C THR A 209 14.30 25.23 -1.46
N GLY A 210 15.07 26.04 -2.17
CA GLY A 210 15.98 25.56 -3.22
C GLY A 210 15.36 25.63 -4.61
N THR A 211 16.05 25.05 -5.60
CA THR A 211 15.63 25.12 -7.01
C THR A 211 14.84 23.86 -7.38
N VAL A 212 13.53 23.93 -7.23
CA VAL A 212 12.60 22.85 -7.60
C VAL A 212 11.77 23.30 -8.80
N THR A 213 11.76 22.48 -9.85
CA THR A 213 10.99 22.72 -11.06
C THR A 213 9.58 22.17 -10.93
N LYS A 214 9.47 20.95 -10.37
CA LYS A 214 8.20 20.26 -10.22
C LYS A 214 8.31 19.21 -9.10
N ILE A 215 7.23 19.02 -8.36
CA ILE A 215 7.03 17.87 -7.48
C ILE A 215 5.85 17.07 -8.03
N THR A 216 6.03 15.76 -8.18
CA THR A 216 4.97 14.83 -8.57
C THR A 216 4.74 13.87 -7.41
N ILE A 217 3.50 13.77 -6.93
CA ILE A 217 3.16 12.94 -5.77
C ILE A 217 2.13 11.91 -6.19
N THR A 218 2.48 10.62 -6.04
CA THR A 218 1.53 9.52 -6.00
C THR A 218 1.08 9.37 -4.54
N PRO A 219 -0.11 9.81 -4.18
CA PRO A 219 -0.45 10.00 -2.76
C PRO A 219 -0.79 8.72 -2.03
N ARG A 220 -1.22 7.66 -2.73
CA ARG A 220 -1.57 6.35 -2.18
C ARG A 220 -2.54 6.45 -1.01
N TRP A 221 -3.62 7.26 -1.18
CA TRP A 221 -4.67 7.40 -0.16
C TRP A 221 -5.20 6.05 0.29
N ARG A 222 -5.43 5.92 1.59
CA ARG A 222 -5.91 4.66 2.16
C ARG A 222 -6.84 4.87 3.34
N ASP A 223 -7.77 3.93 3.48
CA ASP A 223 -8.69 3.78 4.59
C ASP A 223 -8.30 2.57 5.45
N LEU A 224 -8.64 2.65 6.72
CA LEU A 224 -8.53 1.52 7.64
C LEU A 224 -9.89 0.82 7.72
#